data_63afc89214d26e48cd0424cad434723e
#
_entry.id   63afc89214d26e48cd0424cad434723e
#
_cell.length_a   1.000
_cell.length_b   1.000
_cell.length_c   1.000
_cell.angle_alpha   90.00
_cell.angle_beta   90.00
_cell.angle_gamma   90.00
#
_symmetry.space_group_name_H-M   'P 1'
#
loop_
_entity.id
_entity.type
_entity.pdbx_description
1 polymer ?
#
loop_
_entity_poly.entity_id
_entity_poly.type
_entity_poly.pdbx_seq_one_letter_code
_entity_poly.pdbx_strand_id
1 'polypeptide(L)'
;MVVNIGAGTTEIAVISLLGSVYTDSLRVGGDTINERITTYIRRKYGCLIGEASAEYIKQEIGIAIVNSDSEQQNTMEVRGRHLSAGVPTAIKVTAVEIAEVLQEPLRNIINAIKNALEDMPAELSGDIAERGIVLTGGTAKLAHIDKLFSQEIGLPMILAEEPESCVIRGMGQALAFLDNPAYDSLFVYS
;
A
#
# COMPACT_ATOMS: atom_id res chain seq x y z
N MET A 1 14.13 7.20 -3.53
CA MET A 1 13.48 5.87 -3.43
C MET A 1 12.00 6.02 -3.76
N VAL A 2 11.43 5.04 -4.46
CA VAL A 2 9.99 4.98 -4.78
C VAL A 2 9.44 3.64 -4.28
N VAL A 3 8.25 3.67 -3.68
CA VAL A 3 7.51 2.49 -3.23
C VAL A 3 6.13 2.51 -3.88
N ASN A 4 5.88 1.57 -4.77
CA ASN A 4 4.59 1.43 -5.44
C ASN A 4 3.77 0.33 -4.77
N ILE A 5 2.67 0.72 -4.11
CA ILE A 5 1.79 -0.22 -3.41
C ILE A 5 0.54 -0.44 -4.28
N GLY A 6 0.60 -1.49 -5.09
CA GLY A 6 -0.47 -1.87 -6.02
C GLY A 6 -1.57 -2.70 -5.36
N ALA A 7 -2.38 -3.35 -6.20
CA ALA A 7 -3.39 -4.30 -5.75
C ALA A 7 -2.74 -5.61 -5.25
N GLY A 8 -1.94 -6.26 -6.09
CA GLY A 8 -1.33 -7.57 -5.77
C GLY A 8 0.07 -7.51 -5.17
N THR A 9 0.82 -6.46 -5.45
CA THR A 9 2.26 -6.35 -5.15
C THR A 9 2.64 -4.98 -4.60
N THR A 10 3.77 -4.96 -3.89
CA THR A 10 4.49 -3.72 -3.58
C THR A 10 5.87 -3.81 -4.21
N GLU A 11 6.21 -2.85 -5.07
CA GLU A 11 7.52 -2.71 -5.69
C GLU A 11 8.30 -1.58 -5.03
N ILE A 12 9.57 -1.83 -4.76
CA ILE A 12 10.51 -0.87 -4.19
C ILE A 12 11.64 -0.65 -5.19
N ALA A 13 11.92 0.62 -5.52
CA ALA A 13 13.03 0.97 -6.39
C ALA A 13 13.82 2.16 -5.86
N VAL A 14 15.15 2.03 -5.90
CA VAL A 14 16.09 3.14 -5.73
C VAL A 14 16.66 3.47 -7.09
N ILE A 15 16.44 4.71 -7.54
CA ILE A 15 16.85 5.20 -8.86
C ILE A 15 17.87 6.31 -8.65
N SER A 16 19.03 6.20 -9.31
CA SER A 16 20.07 7.23 -9.33
C SER A 16 20.65 7.34 -10.74
N LEU A 17 20.89 8.58 -11.20
CA LEU A 17 21.51 8.88 -12.49
C LEU A 17 20.86 8.13 -13.67
N LEU A 18 19.51 8.08 -13.71
CA LEU A 18 18.71 7.40 -14.73
C LEU A 18 18.82 5.86 -14.73
N GLY A 19 19.45 5.28 -13.71
CA GLY A 19 19.56 3.83 -13.55
C GLY A 19 18.88 3.33 -12.28
N SER A 20 18.37 2.09 -12.32
CA SER A 20 17.90 1.41 -11.13
C SER A 20 19.10 0.84 -10.37
N VAL A 21 19.29 1.27 -9.11
CA VAL A 21 20.38 0.83 -8.24
C VAL A 21 19.95 -0.35 -7.38
N TYR A 22 18.69 -0.36 -6.98
CA TYR A 22 18.07 -1.41 -6.20
C TYR A 22 16.61 -1.60 -6.62
N THR A 23 16.18 -2.83 -6.72
CA THR A 23 14.77 -3.17 -6.95
C THR A 23 14.40 -4.40 -6.13
N ASP A 24 13.23 -4.36 -5.53
CA ASP A 24 12.61 -5.51 -4.85
C ASP A 24 11.11 -5.50 -5.07
N SER A 25 10.50 -6.67 -4.95
CA SER A 25 9.05 -6.86 -5.11
C SER A 25 8.53 -7.88 -4.10
N LEU A 26 7.51 -7.51 -3.35
CA LEU A 26 6.83 -8.43 -2.46
C LEU A 26 5.36 -8.60 -2.84
N ARG A 27 4.83 -9.81 -2.66
CA ARG A 27 3.44 -10.15 -2.94
C ARG A 27 2.51 -9.75 -1.79
N VAL A 28 2.53 -8.46 -1.46
CA VAL A 28 1.65 -7.82 -0.48
C VAL A 28 1.14 -6.53 -1.10
N GLY A 29 -0.17 -6.34 -1.14
CA GLY A 29 -0.82 -5.17 -1.70
C GLY A 29 -2.26 -5.05 -1.23
N GLY A 30 -3.08 -4.33 -1.97
CA GLY A 30 -4.50 -4.10 -1.65
C GLY A 30 -5.32 -5.37 -1.51
N ASP A 31 -5.03 -6.40 -2.31
CA ASP A 31 -5.75 -7.69 -2.28
C ASP A 31 -5.45 -8.46 -0.98
N THR A 32 -4.18 -8.45 -0.53
CA THR A 32 -3.81 -9.03 0.77
C THR A 32 -4.57 -8.36 1.91
N ILE A 33 -4.72 -7.03 1.85
CA ILE A 33 -5.52 -6.27 2.81
C ILE A 33 -6.99 -6.71 2.77
N ASN A 34 -7.58 -6.83 1.60
CA ASN A 34 -8.96 -7.27 1.42
C ASN A 34 -9.19 -8.68 1.97
N GLU A 35 -8.28 -9.61 1.73
CA GLU A 35 -8.31 -10.96 2.28
C GLU A 35 -8.25 -10.96 3.81
N ARG A 36 -7.42 -10.11 4.42
CA ARG A 36 -7.35 -9.96 5.88
C ARG A 36 -8.66 -9.42 6.46
N ILE A 37 -9.25 -8.40 5.85
CA ILE A 37 -10.55 -7.85 6.24
C ILE A 37 -11.63 -8.93 6.16
N THR A 38 -11.72 -9.64 5.03
CA THR A 38 -12.68 -10.72 4.83
C THR A 38 -12.54 -11.82 5.87
N THR A 39 -11.32 -12.25 6.14
CA THR A 39 -10.99 -13.27 7.13
C THR A 39 -11.35 -12.83 8.54
N TYR A 40 -11.05 -11.59 8.91
CA TYR A 40 -11.39 -11.02 10.20
C TYR A 40 -12.91 -10.98 10.43
N ILE A 41 -13.67 -10.44 9.46
CA ILE A 41 -15.13 -10.35 9.54
C ILE A 41 -15.75 -11.73 9.66
N ARG A 42 -15.25 -12.70 8.89
CA ARG A 42 -15.69 -14.09 9.00
C ARG A 42 -15.47 -14.68 10.38
N ARG A 43 -14.29 -14.45 10.97
CA ARG A 43 -13.92 -15.02 12.29
C ARG A 43 -14.67 -14.35 13.43
N LYS A 44 -14.74 -13.02 13.42
CA LYS A 44 -15.29 -12.25 14.55
C LYS A 44 -16.81 -12.23 14.55
N TYR A 45 -17.42 -12.04 13.37
CA TYR A 45 -18.86 -11.80 13.23
C TYR A 45 -19.63 -13.00 12.67
N GLY A 46 -18.93 -14.06 12.26
CA GLY A 46 -19.60 -15.18 11.57
C GLY A 46 -20.32 -14.75 10.29
N CYS A 47 -19.83 -13.68 9.65
CA CYS A 47 -20.42 -13.07 8.47
C CYS A 47 -19.49 -13.27 7.26
N LEU A 48 -20.05 -13.75 6.15
CA LEU A 48 -19.36 -13.85 4.88
C LEU A 48 -19.65 -12.60 4.06
N ILE A 49 -18.57 -11.92 3.64
CA ILE A 49 -18.59 -10.79 2.71
C ILE A 49 -17.79 -11.13 1.46
N GLY A 50 -18.09 -10.47 0.35
CA GLY A 50 -17.31 -10.55 -0.89
C GLY A 50 -16.12 -9.58 -0.90
N GLU A 51 -15.23 -9.78 -1.86
CA GLU A 51 -14.04 -8.95 -2.08
C GLU A 51 -14.39 -7.47 -2.28
N ALA A 52 -15.39 -7.18 -3.10
CA ALA A 52 -15.86 -5.81 -3.32
C ALA A 52 -16.33 -5.12 -2.02
N SER A 53 -16.91 -5.88 -1.08
CA SER A 53 -17.29 -5.33 0.22
C SER A 53 -16.08 -5.06 1.09
N ALA A 54 -15.05 -5.93 1.04
CA ALA A 54 -13.79 -5.71 1.76
C ALA A 54 -13.04 -4.50 1.21
N GLU A 55 -12.98 -4.35 -0.12
CA GLU A 55 -12.41 -3.17 -0.78
C GLU A 55 -13.14 -1.89 -0.36
N TYR A 56 -14.48 -1.92 -0.33
CA TYR A 56 -15.29 -0.79 0.09
C TYR A 56 -15.04 -0.43 1.57
N ILE A 57 -14.92 -1.41 2.47
CA ILE A 57 -14.57 -1.19 3.87
C ILE A 57 -13.18 -0.53 3.97
N LYS A 58 -12.21 -1.03 3.23
CA LYS A 58 -10.85 -0.47 3.19
C LYS A 58 -10.85 1.00 2.73
N GLN A 59 -11.64 1.34 1.73
CA GLN A 59 -11.73 2.70 1.19
C GLN A 59 -12.44 3.67 2.13
N GLU A 60 -13.53 3.24 2.79
CA GLU A 60 -14.38 4.12 3.60
C GLU A 60 -13.88 4.32 5.03
N ILE A 61 -13.40 3.24 5.66
CA ILE A 61 -13.00 3.27 7.08
C ILE A 61 -11.60 2.68 7.32
N GLY A 62 -10.89 2.26 6.27
CA GLY A 62 -9.52 1.77 6.39
C GLY A 62 -8.57 2.90 6.76
N ILE A 63 -7.79 2.67 7.81
CA ILE A 63 -6.83 3.64 8.33
C ILE A 63 -5.58 2.91 8.83
N ALA A 64 -4.40 3.39 8.47
CA ALA A 64 -3.15 2.74 8.84
C ALA A 64 -2.81 2.94 10.33
N ILE A 65 -3.14 4.11 10.87
CA ILE A 65 -2.97 4.47 12.28
C ILE A 65 -4.11 5.40 12.72
N VAL A 66 -4.68 5.13 13.87
CA VAL A 66 -5.75 5.96 14.45
C VAL A 66 -5.10 7.12 15.21
N ASN A 67 -5.43 8.36 14.83
CA ASN A 67 -4.80 9.56 15.38
C ASN A 67 -5.78 10.47 16.17
N SER A 68 -7.09 10.23 16.07
CA SER A 68 -8.09 11.11 16.71
C SER A 68 -9.27 10.33 17.28
N ASP A 69 -9.97 10.95 18.24
CA ASP A 69 -11.18 10.37 18.83
C ASP A 69 -12.31 10.21 17.79
N SER A 70 -12.40 11.09 16.81
CA SER A 70 -13.37 10.97 15.72
C SER A 70 -13.12 9.74 14.85
N GLU A 71 -11.85 9.43 14.56
CA GLU A 71 -11.46 8.22 13.84
C GLU A 71 -11.74 6.96 14.64
N GLN A 72 -11.54 7.00 15.98
CA GLN A 72 -11.91 5.88 16.87
C GLN A 72 -13.40 5.57 16.83
N GLN A 73 -14.25 6.58 16.67
CA GLN A 73 -15.70 6.45 16.62
C GLN A 73 -16.23 6.13 15.22
N ASN A 74 -15.38 6.17 14.18
CA ASN A 74 -15.80 5.89 12.81
C ASN A 74 -16.22 4.44 12.66
N THR A 75 -17.43 4.24 12.14
CA THR A 75 -18.06 2.91 12.02
C THR A 75 -18.84 2.80 10.73
N MET A 76 -18.93 1.58 10.22
CA MET A 76 -19.64 1.28 8.98
C MET A 76 -20.55 0.07 9.15
N GLU A 77 -21.78 0.14 8.63
CA GLU A 77 -22.65 -1.01 8.49
C GLU A 77 -22.28 -1.81 7.24
N VAL A 78 -22.00 -3.08 7.43
CA VAL A 78 -21.60 -4.00 6.36
C VAL A 78 -22.63 -5.13 6.26
N ARG A 79 -23.11 -5.39 5.05
CA ARG A 79 -24.07 -6.46 4.76
C ARG A 79 -23.35 -7.68 4.21
N GLY A 80 -23.74 -8.84 4.71
CA GLY A 80 -23.20 -10.12 4.26
C GLY A 80 -24.16 -11.25 4.53
N ARG A 81 -23.66 -12.49 4.51
CA ARG A 81 -24.41 -13.70 4.79
C ARG A 81 -23.92 -14.35 6.08
N HIS A 82 -24.83 -14.62 7.01
CA HIS A 82 -24.50 -15.31 8.24
C HIS A 82 -23.97 -16.72 7.97
N LEU A 83 -22.83 -17.08 8.54
CA LEU A 83 -22.08 -18.29 8.19
C LEU A 83 -22.86 -19.57 8.46
N SER A 84 -23.54 -19.69 9.63
CA SER A 84 -24.26 -20.89 10.02
C SER A 84 -25.74 -20.88 9.59
N ALA A 85 -26.39 -19.71 9.63
CA ALA A 85 -27.83 -19.62 9.30
C ALA A 85 -28.08 -19.43 7.80
N GLY A 86 -27.05 -19.01 7.02
CA GLY A 86 -27.15 -18.80 5.58
C GLY A 86 -28.00 -17.60 5.16
N VAL A 87 -28.57 -16.86 6.12
CA VAL A 87 -29.44 -15.69 5.86
C VAL A 87 -28.65 -14.40 5.72
N PRO A 88 -29.19 -13.39 5.00
CA PRO A 88 -28.62 -12.04 5.00
C PRO A 88 -28.52 -11.48 6.42
N THR A 89 -27.40 -10.83 6.72
CA THR A 89 -27.16 -10.17 8.01
C THR A 89 -26.42 -8.86 7.81
N ALA A 90 -26.58 -7.95 8.76
CA ALA A 90 -25.82 -6.71 8.83
C ALA A 90 -24.98 -6.72 10.11
N ILE A 91 -23.75 -6.24 10.00
CA ILE A 91 -22.80 -6.09 11.10
C ILE A 91 -22.29 -4.66 11.14
N LYS A 92 -21.87 -4.20 12.31
CA LYS A 92 -21.22 -2.90 12.48
C LYS A 92 -19.72 -3.12 12.72
N VAL A 93 -18.89 -2.53 11.86
CA VAL A 93 -17.43 -2.62 11.90
C VAL A 93 -16.86 -1.26 12.23
N THR A 94 -15.78 -1.19 13.00
CA THR A 94 -15.13 0.06 13.41
C THR A 94 -13.81 0.26 12.68
N ALA A 95 -13.40 1.52 12.49
CA ALA A 95 -12.10 1.86 11.92
C ALA A 95 -10.93 1.32 12.76
N VAL A 96 -11.09 1.28 14.09
CA VAL A 96 -10.08 0.72 15.00
C VAL A 96 -9.84 -0.76 14.71
N GLU A 97 -10.92 -1.55 14.54
CA GLU A 97 -10.81 -2.97 14.19
C GLU A 97 -10.11 -3.18 12.85
N ILE A 98 -10.44 -2.34 11.86
CA ILE A 98 -9.79 -2.41 10.55
C ILE A 98 -8.32 -2.03 10.68
N ALA A 99 -7.98 -0.97 11.41
CA ALA A 99 -6.59 -0.58 11.65
C ALA A 99 -5.77 -1.73 12.27
N GLU A 100 -6.31 -2.47 13.23
CA GLU A 100 -5.66 -3.65 13.82
C GLU A 100 -5.41 -4.75 12.78
N VAL A 101 -6.39 -5.01 11.91
CA VAL A 101 -6.29 -6.01 10.83
C VAL A 101 -5.21 -5.66 9.82
N LEU A 102 -5.01 -4.36 9.55
CA LEU A 102 -4.05 -3.85 8.58
C LEU A 102 -2.60 -3.87 9.07
N GLN A 103 -2.36 -4.01 10.38
CA GLN A 103 -1.00 -3.94 10.95
C GLN A 103 -0.04 -4.96 10.35
N GLU A 104 -0.47 -6.21 10.15
CA GLU A 104 0.40 -7.26 9.62
C GLU A 104 0.84 -6.99 8.17
N PRO A 105 -0.04 -6.76 7.18
CA PRO A 105 0.37 -6.45 5.82
C PRO A 105 1.20 -5.16 5.74
N LEU A 106 0.85 -4.11 6.48
CA LEU A 106 1.61 -2.86 6.49
C LEU A 106 3.01 -3.04 7.09
N ARG A 107 3.15 -3.85 8.14
CA ARG A 107 4.45 -4.18 8.73
C ARG A 107 5.35 -4.95 7.76
N ASN A 108 4.78 -5.83 6.94
CA ASN A 108 5.54 -6.53 5.91
C ASN A 108 6.12 -5.56 4.88
N ILE A 109 5.33 -4.55 4.46
CA ILE A 109 5.80 -3.50 3.55
C ILE A 109 6.89 -2.65 4.22
N ILE A 110 6.68 -2.24 5.47
CA ILE A 110 7.68 -1.47 6.25
C ILE A 110 9.00 -2.22 6.35
N ASN A 111 8.97 -3.52 6.64
CA ASN A 111 10.17 -4.34 6.71
C ASN A 111 10.89 -4.43 5.37
N ALA A 112 10.15 -4.58 4.26
CA ALA A 112 10.75 -4.58 2.93
C ALA A 112 11.43 -3.25 2.60
N ILE A 113 10.83 -2.10 2.99
CA ILE A 113 11.45 -0.79 2.83
C ILE A 113 12.72 -0.68 3.67
N LYS A 114 12.71 -1.16 4.93
CA LYS A 114 13.90 -1.16 5.80
C LYS A 114 15.03 -1.99 5.20
N ASN A 115 14.73 -3.19 4.70
CA ASN A 115 15.71 -4.04 4.02
C ASN A 115 16.31 -3.33 2.78
N ALA A 116 15.46 -2.68 1.98
CA ALA A 116 15.94 -1.92 0.82
C ALA A 116 16.87 -0.76 1.21
N LEU A 117 16.63 -0.11 2.36
CA LEU A 117 17.48 0.94 2.89
C LEU A 117 18.82 0.39 3.42
N GLU A 118 18.84 -0.85 3.93
CA GLU A 118 20.06 -1.53 4.39
C GLU A 118 20.92 -2.02 3.20
N ASP A 119 20.28 -2.52 2.14
CA ASP A 119 20.96 -3.13 0.99
C ASP A 119 21.42 -2.11 -0.07
N MET A 120 20.91 -0.88 -0.04
CA MET A 120 21.32 0.14 -1.00
C MET A 120 22.71 0.71 -0.70
N PRO A 121 23.43 1.29 -1.71
CA PRO A 121 24.69 2.00 -1.49
C PRO A 121 24.57 3.12 -0.47
N ALA A 122 25.52 3.18 0.48
CA ALA A 122 25.51 4.14 1.60
C ALA A 122 25.55 5.61 1.12
N GLU A 123 26.14 5.87 -0.05
CA GLU A 123 26.24 7.19 -0.66
C GLU A 123 24.87 7.80 -0.98
N LEU A 124 23.84 6.96 -1.19
CA LEU A 124 22.48 7.40 -1.48
C LEU A 124 21.65 7.69 -0.23
N SER A 125 22.12 7.29 0.95
CA SER A 125 21.38 7.44 2.21
C SER A 125 21.09 8.91 2.53
N GLY A 126 22.06 9.81 2.28
CA GLY A 126 21.91 11.25 2.49
C GLY A 126 20.80 11.84 1.60
N ASP A 127 20.81 11.49 0.32
CA ASP A 127 19.81 11.96 -0.65
C ASP A 127 18.40 11.48 -0.29
N ILE A 128 18.26 10.24 0.18
CA ILE A 128 16.96 9.70 0.59
C ILE A 128 16.48 10.35 1.89
N ALA A 129 17.38 10.61 2.83
CA ALA A 129 17.05 11.31 4.06
C ALA A 129 16.53 12.74 3.82
N GLU A 130 17.12 13.43 2.84
CA GLU A 130 16.73 14.80 2.47
C GLU A 130 15.46 14.81 1.61
N ARG A 131 15.37 13.94 0.60
CA ARG A 131 14.29 13.96 -0.40
C ARG A 131 13.09 13.11 -0.03
N GLY A 132 13.25 12.20 0.93
CA GLY A 132 12.20 11.26 1.36
C GLY A 132 11.98 10.09 0.39
N ILE A 133 10.95 9.30 0.72
CA ILE A 133 10.48 8.14 -0.03
C ILE A 133 9.14 8.46 -0.66
N VAL A 134 9.02 8.28 -1.98
CA VAL A 134 7.78 8.55 -2.71
C VAL A 134 6.89 7.30 -2.71
N LEU A 135 5.66 7.46 -2.22
CA LEU A 135 4.63 6.43 -2.23
C LEU A 135 3.73 6.58 -3.44
N THR A 136 3.54 5.50 -4.20
CA THR A 136 2.67 5.42 -5.37
C THR A 136 1.77 4.19 -5.31
N GLY A 137 0.87 4.05 -6.28
CA GLY A 137 -0.09 2.94 -6.34
C GLY A 137 -1.39 3.22 -5.58
N GLY A 138 -2.44 2.50 -5.93
CA GLY A 138 -3.78 2.74 -5.38
C GLY A 138 -3.86 2.53 -3.87
N THR A 139 -3.14 1.54 -3.34
CA THR A 139 -3.12 1.22 -1.91
C THR A 139 -2.39 2.29 -1.07
N ALA A 140 -1.50 3.09 -1.69
CA ALA A 140 -0.86 4.22 -1.03
C ALA A 140 -1.85 5.32 -0.60
N LYS A 141 -3.09 5.29 -1.08
CA LYS A 141 -4.18 6.21 -0.66
C LYS A 141 -4.82 5.81 0.68
N LEU A 142 -4.42 4.68 1.28
CA LEU A 142 -4.91 4.29 2.60
C LEU A 142 -4.63 5.42 3.62
N ALA A 143 -5.66 5.82 4.37
CA ALA A 143 -5.55 6.94 5.29
C ALA A 143 -4.38 6.77 6.28
N HIS A 144 -3.54 7.80 6.38
CA HIS A 144 -2.36 7.88 7.27
C HIS A 144 -1.28 6.82 7.06
N ILE A 145 -1.22 6.18 5.87
CA ILE A 145 -0.13 5.24 5.55
C ILE A 145 1.24 5.94 5.53
N ASP A 146 1.28 7.15 5.02
CA ASP A 146 2.46 8.03 5.01
C ASP A 146 2.96 8.33 6.42
N LYS A 147 2.05 8.63 7.34
CA LYS A 147 2.39 8.90 8.75
C LYS A 147 2.91 7.66 9.45
N LEU A 148 2.23 6.52 9.29
CA LEU A 148 2.68 5.26 9.87
C LEU A 148 4.08 4.90 9.38
N PHE A 149 4.30 4.95 8.07
CA PHE A 149 5.59 4.60 7.48
C PHE A 149 6.69 5.58 7.89
N SER A 150 6.39 6.89 7.92
CA SER A 150 7.35 7.89 8.41
C SER A 150 7.75 7.69 9.86
N GLN A 151 6.80 7.33 10.73
CA GLN A 151 7.07 7.03 12.15
C GLN A 151 7.92 5.77 12.32
N GLU A 152 7.63 4.71 11.57
CA GLU A 152 8.29 3.42 11.70
C GLU A 152 9.68 3.36 11.05
N ILE A 153 9.89 4.15 10.00
CA ILE A 153 11.13 4.16 9.21
C ILE A 153 12.03 5.33 9.61
N GLY A 154 11.45 6.43 10.11
CA GLY A 154 12.20 7.62 10.51
C GLY A 154 12.58 8.54 9.33
N LEU A 155 11.97 8.36 8.16
CA LEU A 155 12.22 9.15 6.95
C LEU A 155 10.93 9.82 6.46
N PRO A 156 11.02 10.97 5.75
CA PRO A 156 9.86 11.60 5.15
C PRO A 156 9.20 10.68 4.10
N MET A 157 7.88 10.55 4.16
CA MET A 157 7.07 9.86 3.16
C MET A 157 6.26 10.86 2.36
N ILE A 158 6.33 10.77 1.03
CA ILE A 158 5.68 11.70 0.11
C ILE A 158 4.67 10.91 -0.73
N LEU A 159 3.39 11.18 -0.55
CA LEU A 159 2.38 10.61 -1.42
C LEU A 159 2.42 11.32 -2.78
N ALA A 160 2.58 10.55 -3.86
CA ALA A 160 2.59 11.09 -5.21
C ALA A 160 1.20 11.66 -5.58
N GLU A 161 1.19 12.62 -6.49
CA GLU A 161 -0.03 13.14 -7.11
C GLU A 161 -0.67 12.05 -7.98
N GLU A 162 -1.97 11.79 -7.80
CA GLU A 162 -2.69 10.68 -8.45
C GLU A 162 -1.91 9.35 -8.40
N PRO A 163 -1.64 8.82 -7.20
CA PRO A 163 -0.70 7.73 -7.01
C PRO A 163 -1.08 6.46 -7.78
N GLU A 164 -2.38 6.21 -7.99
CA GLU A 164 -2.91 5.09 -8.76
C GLU A 164 -2.56 5.15 -10.25
N SER A 165 -2.32 6.34 -10.79
CA SER A 165 -2.01 6.54 -12.21
C SER A 165 -0.52 6.69 -12.51
N CYS A 166 0.35 6.76 -11.49
CA CYS A 166 1.78 7.01 -11.67
C CYS A 166 2.46 6.01 -12.62
N VAL A 167 2.17 4.72 -12.46
CA VAL A 167 2.78 3.67 -13.30
C VAL A 167 2.36 3.83 -14.76
N ILE A 168 1.07 3.98 -15.04
CA ILE A 168 0.60 4.10 -16.42
C ILE A 168 1.06 5.42 -17.08
N ARG A 169 1.12 6.51 -16.32
CA ARG A 169 1.69 7.78 -16.81
C ARG A 169 3.17 7.65 -17.13
N GLY A 170 3.94 6.99 -16.24
CA GLY A 170 5.36 6.72 -16.45
C GLY A 170 5.61 5.84 -17.67
N MET A 171 4.83 4.78 -17.84
CA MET A 171 4.90 3.94 -19.04
C MET A 171 4.59 4.73 -20.33
N GLY A 172 3.56 5.59 -20.31
CA GLY A 172 3.23 6.46 -21.43
C GLY A 172 4.37 7.41 -21.79
N GLN A 173 5.06 7.98 -20.79
CA GLN A 173 6.22 8.83 -21.01
C GLN A 173 7.43 8.02 -21.53
N ALA A 174 7.66 6.82 -21.02
CA ALA A 174 8.75 5.96 -21.45
C ALA A 174 8.66 5.60 -22.93
N LEU A 175 7.45 5.44 -23.49
CA LEU A 175 7.26 5.18 -24.91
C LEU A 175 7.90 6.26 -25.82
N ALA A 176 8.00 7.49 -25.36
CA ALA A 176 8.67 8.57 -26.12
C ALA A 176 10.20 8.38 -26.23
N PHE A 177 10.78 7.49 -25.45
CA PHE A 177 12.22 7.23 -25.39
C PHE A 177 12.64 5.89 -26.02
N LEU A 178 11.70 5.11 -26.58
CA LEU A 178 11.95 3.77 -27.13
C LEU A 178 13.08 3.75 -28.18
N ASP A 179 13.16 4.79 -29.00
CA ASP A 179 14.14 4.86 -30.10
C ASP A 179 15.42 5.64 -29.69
N ASN A 180 15.60 5.96 -28.41
CA ASN A 180 16.73 6.73 -27.94
C ASN A 180 17.72 5.87 -27.13
N PRO A 181 18.92 5.55 -27.68
CA PRO A 181 19.88 4.66 -27.01
C PRO A 181 20.33 5.12 -25.62
N ALA A 182 20.21 6.41 -25.31
CA ALA A 182 20.54 6.93 -23.97
C ALA A 182 19.63 6.40 -22.86
N TYR A 183 18.47 5.83 -23.23
CA TYR A 183 17.45 5.32 -22.31
C TYR A 183 17.24 3.81 -22.41
N ASP A 184 18.10 3.08 -23.14
CA ASP A 184 17.97 1.62 -23.31
C ASP A 184 17.95 0.88 -21.95
N SER A 185 18.58 1.42 -20.90
CA SER A 185 18.56 0.86 -19.55
C SER A 185 17.18 0.91 -18.86
N LEU A 186 16.23 1.70 -19.38
CA LEU A 186 14.86 1.74 -18.88
C LEU A 186 14.01 0.57 -19.39
N PHE A 187 14.47 -0.09 -20.45
CA PHE A 187 13.71 -1.14 -21.12
C PHE A 187 14.41 -2.49 -20.93
N VAL A 188 13.67 -3.47 -20.47
CA VAL A 188 14.12 -4.86 -20.42
C VAL A 188 13.55 -5.55 -21.65
N TYR A 189 14.41 -5.89 -22.59
CA TYR A 189 14.04 -6.71 -23.74
C TYR A 189 14.21 -8.20 -23.36
N SER A 190 13.11 -8.92 -23.31
CA SER A 190 13.09 -10.38 -23.08
C SER A 190 13.28 -11.15 -24.37
#